data_bf140094a06e475e6b60f473a28f6468
#
_entry.id   bf140094a06e475e6b60f473a28f6468
#
_cell.length_a   1.000
_cell.length_b   1.000
_cell.length_c   1.000
_cell.angle_alpha   90.00
_cell.angle_beta   90.00
_cell.angle_gamma   90.00
#
_symmetry.space_group_name_H-M   'P 1'
#
loop_
_entity.id
_entity.type
_entity.pdbx_description
1 polymer ?
#
loop_
_entity_poly.entity_id
_entity_poly.type
_entity_poly.pdbx_seq_one_letter_code
_entity_poly.pdbx_strand_id
1 'polypeptide(L)'
;MPKYELKLVEKSLTTNEDEIMLALKDDAKVMYKYYAVILNAETITYVDNIEEAEEAVEQIKEEHKDDTIQLDLAVTTNYTENINEIGIQSVEVAKQEVEQKVDILIEEDEKTKLPSINGVLLASLPVNGYVSSRFGNVSRIRSGAHTGTDIAAPSGTPIKAVAAGTVTFAARS
;
A
#
# COMPACT_ATOMS: atom_id res chain seq x y z
N MET A 1 4.52 19.49 33.92
CA MET A 1 5.80 19.35 34.64
C MET A 1 5.59 19.87 36.05
N PRO A 2 5.96 19.10 37.11
CA PRO A 2 5.86 19.57 38.46
C PRO A 2 6.71 20.82 38.66
N LYS A 3 6.17 21.81 39.37
CA LYS A 3 6.91 23.02 39.75
C LYS A 3 7.50 22.79 41.12
N TYR A 4 8.80 23.01 41.24
CA TYR A 4 9.51 22.88 42.50
C TYR A 4 9.76 24.29 43.07
N GLU A 5 9.46 24.47 44.33
CA GLU A 5 9.71 25.70 45.09
C GLU A 5 10.58 25.37 46.28
N LEU A 6 11.69 26.10 46.43
CA LEU A 6 12.57 25.96 47.61
C LEU A 6 11.95 26.67 48.83
N LYS A 7 11.65 25.90 49.89
CA LYS A 7 11.16 26.43 51.17
C LYS A 7 12.12 26.04 52.29
N LEU A 8 12.39 26.94 53.17
CA LEU A 8 13.09 26.67 54.42
C LEU A 8 12.09 25.97 55.35
N VAL A 9 12.42 24.77 55.79
CA VAL A 9 11.63 23.95 56.71
C VAL A 9 12.45 23.59 57.94
N GLU A 10 11.79 23.26 59.05
CA GLU A 10 12.45 22.83 60.26
C GLU A 10 13.17 21.50 60.04
N LYS A 11 14.34 21.31 60.72
CA LYS A 11 15.19 20.10 60.57
C LYS A 11 14.50 18.82 61.02
N SER A 12 13.38 18.93 61.75
CA SER A 12 12.58 17.82 62.26
C SER A 12 11.41 17.40 61.35
N LEU A 13 11.29 17.99 60.18
CA LEU A 13 10.21 17.65 59.26
C LEU A 13 10.39 16.19 58.75
N THR A 14 9.46 15.32 59.11
CA THR A 14 9.39 13.96 58.55
C THR A 14 8.61 14.07 57.23
N THR A 15 9.21 13.60 56.14
CA THR A 15 8.52 13.44 54.87
C THR A 15 7.62 12.21 54.91
N ASN A 16 6.34 12.37 54.59
CA ASN A 16 5.44 11.25 54.40
C ASN A 16 5.50 10.82 52.91
N GLU A 17 6.32 9.79 52.64
CA GLU A 17 6.54 9.31 51.28
C GLU A 17 5.24 8.79 50.65
N ASP A 18 4.34 8.22 51.46
CA ASP A 18 3.04 7.67 50.98
C ASP A 18 2.13 8.82 50.51
N GLU A 19 2.06 9.94 51.22
CA GLU A 19 1.27 11.10 50.79
C GLU A 19 1.84 11.73 49.53
N ILE A 20 3.17 11.85 49.41
CA ILE A 20 3.82 12.32 48.20
C ILE A 20 3.54 11.44 47.03
N MET A 21 3.63 10.10 47.21
CA MET A 21 3.33 9.11 46.18
C MET A 21 1.87 9.13 45.77
N LEU A 22 0.94 9.37 46.72
CA LEU A 22 -0.49 9.47 46.40
C LEU A 22 -0.77 10.74 45.58
N ALA A 23 -0.22 11.87 45.98
CA ALA A 23 -0.36 13.14 45.27
C ALA A 23 0.27 13.07 43.85
N LEU A 24 1.41 12.40 43.68
CA LEU A 24 2.02 12.17 42.39
C LEU A 24 1.18 11.25 41.50
N LYS A 25 0.53 10.24 42.06
CA LYS A 25 -0.36 9.34 41.30
C LYS A 25 -1.64 10.05 40.84
N ASP A 26 -2.21 10.93 41.66
CA ASP A 26 -3.41 11.71 41.32
C ASP A 26 -3.14 12.72 40.16
N ASP A 27 -1.92 13.25 40.07
CA ASP A 27 -1.51 14.19 39.04
C ASP A 27 -0.83 13.52 37.82
N ALA A 28 -0.58 12.21 37.92
CA ALA A 28 0.09 11.45 36.87
C ALA A 28 -0.91 11.05 35.76
N LYS A 29 -0.61 11.46 34.52
CA LYS A 29 -1.30 10.95 33.35
C LYS A 29 -0.67 9.64 32.90
N VAL A 30 -1.46 8.59 32.82
CA VAL A 30 -1.02 7.33 32.25
C VAL A 30 -1.07 7.45 30.72
N MET A 31 0.06 7.23 30.08
CA MET A 31 0.18 7.21 28.64
C MET A 31 0.48 5.79 28.19
N TYR A 32 -0.33 5.29 27.28
CA TYR A 32 -0.11 4.00 26.64
C TYR A 32 0.66 4.19 25.35
N LYS A 33 1.69 3.38 25.17
CA LYS A 33 2.54 3.35 23.98
C LYS A 33 2.00 2.33 22.99
N TYR A 34 1.91 2.71 21.72
CA TYR A 34 1.51 1.84 20.62
C TYR A 34 2.27 2.23 19.35
N TYR A 35 2.17 1.41 18.31
CA TYR A 35 2.93 1.60 17.08
C TYR A 35 2.00 1.62 15.88
N ALA A 36 2.25 2.56 14.97
CA ALA A 36 1.54 2.66 13.70
C ALA A 36 2.42 2.10 12.58
N VAL A 37 1.85 1.22 11.78
CA VAL A 37 2.46 0.75 10.53
C VAL A 37 1.99 1.66 9.40
N ILE A 38 2.94 2.25 8.70
CA ILE A 38 2.73 3.29 7.68
C ILE A 38 3.23 2.76 6.34
N LEU A 39 2.40 2.92 5.30
CA LEU A 39 2.76 2.67 3.91
C LEU A 39 2.50 3.94 3.09
N ASN A 40 3.54 4.46 2.41
CA ASN A 40 3.46 5.65 1.57
C ASN A 40 2.79 6.86 2.26
N ALA A 41 3.18 7.13 3.52
CA ALA A 41 2.63 8.15 4.39
C ALA A 41 1.16 7.94 4.85
N GLU A 42 0.52 6.83 4.51
CA GLU A 42 -0.79 6.43 5.03
C GLU A 42 -0.62 5.45 6.19
N THR A 43 -1.29 5.69 7.32
CA THR A 43 -1.33 4.72 8.42
C THR A 43 -2.29 3.60 8.05
N ILE A 44 -1.78 2.37 8.00
CA ILE A 44 -2.56 1.19 7.65
C ILE A 44 -3.21 0.59 8.89
N THR A 45 -2.41 0.38 9.94
CA THR A 45 -2.90 -0.31 11.15
C THR A 45 -2.05 0.05 12.37
N TYR A 46 -2.48 -0.41 13.55
CA TYR A 46 -1.79 -0.20 14.82
C TYR A 46 -1.48 -1.53 15.49
N VAL A 47 -0.30 -1.64 16.09
CA VAL A 47 0.18 -2.84 16.80
C VAL A 47 0.79 -2.46 18.16
N ASP A 48 0.98 -3.44 19.04
CA ASP A 48 1.54 -3.27 20.38
C ASP A 48 3.01 -3.68 20.50
N ASN A 49 3.55 -4.42 19.53
CA ASN A 49 4.93 -4.91 19.53
C ASN A 49 5.74 -4.30 18.37
N ILE A 50 6.74 -3.48 18.71
CA ILE A 50 7.59 -2.82 17.71
C ILE A 50 8.53 -3.80 17.02
N GLU A 51 9.14 -4.73 17.78
CA GLU A 51 10.17 -5.62 17.24
C GLU A 51 9.58 -6.54 16.17
N GLU A 52 8.42 -7.13 16.47
CA GLU A 52 7.69 -7.97 15.51
C GLU A 52 7.17 -7.16 14.31
N ALA A 53 6.73 -5.92 14.54
CA ALA A 53 6.25 -5.06 13.46
C ALA A 53 7.38 -4.61 12.51
N GLU A 54 8.54 -4.26 13.06
CA GLU A 54 9.73 -3.91 12.25
C GLU A 54 10.22 -5.12 11.44
N GLU A 55 10.22 -6.32 12.04
CA GLU A 55 10.56 -7.55 11.35
C GLU A 55 9.58 -7.85 10.19
N ALA A 56 8.27 -7.72 10.44
CA ALA A 56 7.25 -7.92 9.41
C ALA A 56 7.39 -6.91 8.25
N VAL A 57 7.64 -5.63 8.56
CA VAL A 57 7.88 -4.58 7.57
C VAL A 57 9.12 -4.87 6.73
N GLU A 58 10.20 -5.35 7.35
CA GLU A 58 11.43 -5.69 6.64
C GLU A 58 11.26 -6.91 5.73
N GLN A 59 10.48 -7.91 6.16
CA GLN A 59 10.12 -9.06 5.33
C GLN A 59 9.35 -8.61 4.09
N ILE A 60 8.32 -7.77 4.23
CA ILE A 60 7.54 -7.25 3.09
C ILE A 60 8.43 -6.46 2.14
N LYS A 61 9.34 -5.62 2.63
CA LYS A 61 10.30 -4.89 1.79
C LYS A 61 11.22 -5.82 1.00
N GLU A 62 11.70 -6.89 1.62
CA GLU A 62 12.58 -7.85 0.94
C GLU A 62 11.81 -8.67 -0.10
N GLU A 63 10.56 -9.06 0.17
CA GLU A 63 9.70 -9.78 -0.77
C GLU A 63 9.38 -8.94 -2.02
N HIS A 64 9.23 -7.61 -1.87
CA HIS A 64 8.84 -6.68 -2.94
C HIS A 64 10.00 -5.81 -3.45
N LYS A 65 11.25 -6.11 -3.09
CA LYS A 65 12.42 -5.29 -3.47
C LYS A 65 12.66 -5.18 -4.98
N ASP A 66 12.25 -6.21 -5.73
CA ASP A 66 12.43 -6.29 -7.19
C ASP A 66 11.22 -5.73 -7.95
N ASP A 67 10.17 -5.32 -7.24
CA ASP A 67 8.99 -4.72 -7.84
C ASP A 67 9.30 -3.30 -8.37
N THR A 68 8.53 -2.91 -9.37
CA THR A 68 8.76 -1.63 -10.06
C THR A 68 8.24 -0.42 -9.29
N ILE A 69 7.48 -0.65 -8.21
CA ILE A 69 6.97 0.39 -7.32
C ILE A 69 7.92 0.64 -6.16
N GLN A 70 8.01 1.89 -5.73
CA GLN A 70 8.74 2.24 -4.52
C GLN A 70 7.78 2.19 -3.34
N LEU A 71 8.06 1.29 -2.37
CA LEU A 71 7.30 1.15 -1.14
C LEU A 71 8.01 1.89 -0.01
N ASP A 72 7.37 2.91 0.55
CA ASP A 72 7.83 3.59 1.78
C ASP A 72 7.07 3.01 2.98
N LEU A 73 7.64 1.96 3.57
CA LEU A 73 7.12 1.27 4.74
C LEU A 73 7.89 1.67 5.99
N ALA A 74 7.19 2.07 7.05
CA ALA A 74 7.78 2.48 8.31
C ALA A 74 6.90 2.09 9.50
N VAL A 75 7.52 1.93 10.68
CA VAL A 75 6.83 1.79 11.97
C VAL A 75 7.13 3.03 12.81
N THR A 76 6.09 3.65 13.38
CA THR A 76 6.23 4.85 14.21
C THR A 76 5.67 4.63 15.60
N THR A 77 6.33 5.19 16.61
CA THR A 77 5.88 5.15 18.00
C THR A 77 4.90 6.27 18.29
N ASN A 78 3.76 5.91 18.87
CA ASN A 78 2.71 6.82 19.28
C ASN A 78 2.33 6.61 20.75
N TYR A 79 1.63 7.60 21.34
CA TYR A 79 1.16 7.58 22.72
C TYR A 79 -0.28 8.07 22.81
N THR A 80 -1.10 7.42 23.66
CA THR A 80 -2.48 7.83 23.93
C THR A 80 -2.81 7.73 25.42
N GLU A 81 -3.73 8.53 25.90
CA GLU A 81 -4.31 8.39 27.25
C GLU A 81 -5.39 7.27 27.28
N ASN A 82 -5.98 6.93 26.13
CA ASN A 82 -7.03 5.92 26.01
C ASN A 82 -6.67 4.87 24.92
N ILE A 83 -6.09 3.77 25.33
CA ILE A 83 -5.67 2.70 24.42
C ILE A 83 -6.86 1.96 23.79
N ASN A 84 -8.03 1.98 24.42
CA ASN A 84 -9.22 1.28 23.91
C ASN A 84 -9.84 1.97 22.67
N GLU A 85 -9.49 3.22 22.41
CA GLU A 85 -9.90 3.94 21.21
C GLU A 85 -9.01 3.64 20.00
N ILE A 86 -7.85 3.02 20.24
CA ILE A 86 -6.89 2.62 19.20
C ILE A 86 -7.18 1.17 18.84
N GLY A 87 -7.56 0.92 17.60
CA GLY A 87 -7.81 -0.43 17.09
C GLY A 87 -6.51 -1.21 16.90
N ILE A 88 -5.87 -1.61 18.02
CA ILE A 88 -4.63 -2.39 17.98
C ILE A 88 -4.94 -3.80 17.51
N GLN A 89 -4.14 -4.29 16.56
CA GLN A 89 -4.24 -5.62 15.99
C GLN A 89 -2.99 -6.44 16.28
N SER A 90 -3.06 -7.76 16.08
CA SER A 90 -1.86 -8.60 16.09
C SER A 90 -0.97 -8.30 14.89
N VAL A 91 0.33 -8.53 15.02
CA VAL A 91 1.29 -8.25 13.93
C VAL A 91 1.00 -9.10 12.69
N GLU A 92 0.49 -10.33 12.85
CA GLU A 92 0.10 -11.19 11.73
C GLU A 92 -1.04 -10.59 10.90
N VAL A 93 -2.07 -10.03 11.59
CA VAL A 93 -3.19 -9.35 10.91
C VAL A 93 -2.71 -8.06 10.25
N ALA A 94 -1.88 -7.29 10.95
CA ALA A 94 -1.25 -6.09 10.42
C ALA A 94 -0.43 -6.38 9.16
N LYS A 95 0.37 -7.45 9.15
CA LYS A 95 1.15 -7.89 8.00
C LYS A 95 0.24 -8.18 6.80
N GLN A 96 -0.85 -8.94 7.00
CA GLN A 96 -1.81 -9.25 5.94
C GLN A 96 -2.50 -8.00 5.36
N GLU A 97 -2.85 -7.02 6.20
CA GLU A 97 -3.45 -5.76 5.74
C GLU A 97 -2.47 -4.95 4.89
N VAL A 98 -1.19 -4.89 5.29
CA VAL A 98 -0.14 -4.22 4.53
C VAL A 98 0.11 -4.92 3.21
N GLU A 99 0.24 -6.26 3.19
CA GLU A 99 0.42 -7.06 1.97
C GLU A 99 -0.72 -6.83 0.97
N GLN A 100 -1.98 -6.86 1.43
CA GLN A 100 -3.13 -6.58 0.56
C GLN A 100 -3.08 -5.18 -0.05
N LYS A 101 -2.63 -4.18 0.71
CA LYS A 101 -2.46 -2.82 0.19
C LYS A 101 -1.33 -2.73 -0.82
N VAL A 102 -0.22 -3.41 -0.59
CA VAL A 102 0.91 -3.51 -1.53
C VAL A 102 0.47 -4.15 -2.84
N ASP A 103 -0.25 -5.28 -2.78
CA ASP A 103 -0.79 -5.96 -3.97
C ASP A 103 -1.68 -5.03 -4.81
N ILE A 104 -2.55 -4.25 -4.16
CA ILE A 104 -3.41 -3.27 -4.83
C ILE A 104 -2.56 -2.21 -5.55
N LEU A 105 -1.51 -1.68 -4.89
CA LEU A 105 -0.61 -0.69 -5.49
C LEU A 105 0.14 -1.25 -6.70
N ILE A 106 0.59 -2.50 -6.63
CA ILE A 106 1.25 -3.20 -7.75
C ILE A 106 0.28 -3.35 -8.92
N GLU A 107 -0.94 -3.82 -8.68
CA GLU A 107 -1.97 -3.94 -9.73
C GLU A 107 -2.31 -2.58 -10.38
N GLU A 108 -2.37 -1.51 -9.61
CA GLU A 108 -2.63 -0.16 -10.13
C GLU A 108 -1.47 0.35 -10.98
N ASP A 109 -0.23 0.13 -10.53
CA ASP A 109 0.97 0.49 -11.29
C ASP A 109 1.05 -0.29 -12.61
N GLU A 110 0.80 -1.60 -12.59
CA GLU A 110 0.72 -2.42 -13.81
C GLU A 110 -0.37 -1.93 -14.78
N LYS A 111 -1.54 -1.57 -14.26
CA LYS A 111 -2.63 -1.00 -15.09
C LYS A 111 -2.23 0.32 -15.74
N THR A 112 -1.46 1.16 -15.06
CA THR A 112 -0.99 2.44 -15.64
C THR A 112 0.03 2.24 -16.76
N LYS A 113 0.76 1.12 -16.76
CA LYS A 113 1.72 0.76 -17.81
C LYS A 113 1.07 0.14 -19.04
N LEU A 114 -0.19 -0.27 -18.96
CA LEU A 114 -0.91 -0.79 -20.11
C LEU A 114 -1.17 0.30 -21.14
N PRO A 115 -1.00 0.02 -22.44
CA PRO A 115 -1.37 0.97 -23.48
C PRO A 115 -2.86 1.30 -23.40
N SER A 116 -3.22 2.56 -23.58
CA SER A 116 -4.61 2.98 -23.60
C SER A 116 -4.96 3.69 -24.91
N ILE A 117 -6.20 3.54 -25.35
CA ILE A 117 -6.76 4.27 -26.48
C ILE A 117 -8.02 5.00 -26.00
N ASN A 118 -8.01 6.33 -26.07
CA ASN A 118 -9.13 7.18 -25.60
C ASN A 118 -9.56 6.87 -24.16
N GLY A 119 -8.59 6.61 -23.25
CA GLY A 119 -8.86 6.30 -21.85
C GLY A 119 -9.32 4.86 -21.57
N VAL A 120 -9.42 4.01 -22.60
CA VAL A 120 -9.71 2.57 -22.44
C VAL A 120 -8.40 1.81 -22.37
N LEU A 121 -8.13 1.18 -21.22
CA LEU A 121 -6.94 0.35 -21.02
C LEU A 121 -7.03 -0.94 -21.84
N LEU A 122 -5.95 -1.28 -22.52
CA LEU A 122 -5.84 -2.50 -23.31
C LEU A 122 -5.19 -3.60 -22.45
N ALA A 123 -6.02 -4.38 -21.76
CA ALA A 123 -5.59 -5.40 -20.80
C ALA A 123 -4.95 -6.67 -21.41
N SER A 124 -5.05 -6.85 -22.72
CA SER A 124 -4.48 -8.02 -23.39
C SER A 124 -4.25 -7.78 -24.88
N LEU A 125 -3.38 -8.61 -25.50
CA LEU A 125 -3.32 -8.69 -26.95
C LEU A 125 -4.56 -9.41 -27.51
N PRO A 126 -5.10 -8.96 -28.67
CA PRO A 126 -6.29 -9.58 -29.27
C PRO A 126 -6.07 -11.02 -29.68
N VAL A 127 -4.86 -11.39 -30.01
CA VAL A 127 -4.49 -12.74 -30.43
C VAL A 127 -3.02 -13.01 -30.10
N ASN A 128 -2.73 -14.25 -29.69
CA ASN A 128 -1.34 -14.69 -29.51
C ASN A 128 -0.73 -15.01 -30.89
N GLY A 129 0.03 -14.07 -31.45
CA GLY A 129 0.63 -14.14 -32.76
C GLY A 129 1.79 -13.17 -32.93
N TYR A 130 2.30 -13.01 -34.15
CA TYR A 130 3.35 -12.02 -34.46
C TYR A 130 2.81 -10.94 -35.39
N VAL A 131 3.31 -9.71 -35.22
CA VAL A 131 2.95 -8.58 -36.06
C VAL A 131 3.56 -8.79 -37.46
N SER A 132 2.71 -9.08 -38.44
CA SER A 132 3.12 -9.29 -39.85
C SER A 132 3.13 -7.99 -40.66
N SER A 133 2.31 -7.00 -40.29
CA SER A 133 2.34 -5.67 -40.88
C SER A 133 1.93 -4.61 -39.84
N ARG A 134 2.66 -3.50 -39.80
CA ARG A 134 2.39 -2.40 -38.86
C ARG A 134 1.53 -1.32 -39.48
N PHE A 135 0.83 -0.56 -38.63
CA PHE A 135 0.14 0.67 -39.04
C PHE A 135 1.10 1.61 -39.78
N GLY A 136 0.64 2.24 -40.83
CA GLY A 136 1.43 3.15 -41.63
C GLY A 136 2.36 2.50 -42.67
N ASN A 137 2.52 1.16 -42.68
CA ASN A 137 3.36 0.47 -43.66
C ASN A 137 2.83 0.70 -45.09
N VAL A 138 3.74 1.07 -45.99
CA VAL A 138 3.49 1.19 -47.41
C VAL A 138 4.08 -0.01 -48.14
N SER A 139 3.33 -0.61 -49.03
CA SER A 139 3.77 -1.74 -49.84
C SER A 139 3.29 -1.61 -51.30
N ARG A 140 3.92 -2.33 -52.22
CA ARG A 140 3.57 -2.30 -53.65
C ARG A 140 2.18 -2.87 -53.95
N ILE A 141 1.58 -3.61 -53.04
CA ILE A 141 0.28 -4.26 -53.18
C ILE A 141 -0.87 -3.46 -52.54
N ARG A 142 -0.55 -2.32 -51.90
CA ARG A 142 -1.55 -1.44 -51.25
C ARG A 142 -1.56 -0.07 -51.93
N SER A 143 -2.76 0.46 -52.19
CA SER A 143 -2.95 1.81 -52.76
C SER A 143 -2.64 2.96 -51.82
N GLY A 144 -2.30 2.68 -50.55
CA GLY A 144 -1.99 3.68 -49.52
C GLY A 144 -1.30 3.05 -48.31
N ALA A 145 -1.07 3.87 -47.28
CA ALA A 145 -0.53 3.40 -46.00
C ALA A 145 -1.50 2.44 -45.30
N HIS A 146 -0.94 1.44 -44.62
CA HIS A 146 -1.72 0.46 -43.83
C HIS A 146 -2.47 1.14 -42.69
N THR A 147 -3.78 0.98 -42.63
CA THR A 147 -4.67 1.67 -41.67
C THR A 147 -4.86 0.86 -40.38
N GLY A 148 -4.16 -0.26 -40.21
CA GLY A 148 -4.21 -1.12 -39.03
C GLY A 148 -2.89 -1.82 -38.75
N THR A 149 -2.90 -2.71 -37.78
CA THR A 149 -1.81 -3.65 -37.49
C THR A 149 -2.30 -5.07 -37.74
N ASP A 150 -1.60 -5.80 -38.65
CA ASP A 150 -1.91 -7.21 -38.92
C ASP A 150 -1.13 -8.09 -37.95
N ILE A 151 -1.82 -8.99 -37.28
CA ILE A 151 -1.24 -10.02 -36.41
C ILE A 151 -1.52 -11.39 -37.02
N ALA A 152 -0.49 -12.09 -37.41
CA ALA A 152 -0.57 -13.44 -37.94
C ALA A 152 -0.54 -14.47 -36.82
N ALA A 153 -1.45 -15.43 -36.86
CA ALA A 153 -1.54 -16.54 -35.93
C ALA A 153 -2.00 -17.81 -36.68
N PRO A 154 -1.74 -19.01 -36.15
CA PRO A 154 -2.28 -20.28 -36.72
C PRO A 154 -3.80 -20.24 -36.82
N SER A 155 -4.34 -20.94 -37.81
CA SER A 155 -5.80 -21.10 -37.96
C SER A 155 -6.38 -21.76 -36.70
N GLY A 156 -7.51 -21.22 -36.20
CA GLY A 156 -8.15 -21.68 -34.96
C GLY A 156 -7.64 -21.00 -33.67
N THR A 157 -6.64 -20.12 -33.76
CA THR A 157 -6.20 -19.34 -32.57
C THR A 157 -7.35 -18.45 -32.10
N PRO A 158 -7.71 -18.47 -30.79
CA PRO A 158 -8.79 -17.65 -30.25
C PRO A 158 -8.46 -16.15 -30.33
N ILE A 159 -9.43 -15.35 -30.75
CA ILE A 159 -9.37 -13.89 -30.70
C ILE A 159 -10.10 -13.44 -29.43
N LYS A 160 -9.45 -12.58 -28.63
CA LYS A 160 -9.96 -12.07 -27.36
C LYS A 160 -10.30 -10.58 -27.47
N ALA A 161 -11.27 -10.14 -26.68
CA ALA A 161 -11.48 -8.71 -26.47
C ALA A 161 -10.28 -8.14 -25.69
N VAL A 162 -9.76 -7.00 -26.15
CA VAL A 162 -8.60 -6.32 -25.53
C VAL A 162 -8.99 -5.49 -24.32
N ALA A 163 -10.29 -5.20 -24.16
CA ALA A 163 -10.86 -4.45 -23.07
C ALA A 163 -12.29 -4.92 -22.78
N ALA A 164 -12.84 -4.54 -21.64
CA ALA A 164 -14.24 -4.76 -21.33
C ALA A 164 -15.15 -3.97 -22.30
N GLY A 165 -16.25 -4.56 -22.71
CA GLY A 165 -17.19 -3.93 -23.64
C GLY A 165 -18.41 -4.78 -23.91
N THR A 166 -19.36 -4.24 -24.71
CA THR A 166 -20.56 -4.94 -25.15
C THR A 166 -20.45 -5.25 -26.62
N VAL A 167 -20.71 -6.50 -27.01
CA VAL A 167 -20.78 -6.89 -28.43
C VAL A 167 -22.08 -6.31 -29.04
N THR A 168 -21.96 -5.35 -29.94
CA THR A 168 -23.10 -4.73 -30.61
C THR A 168 -23.42 -5.36 -31.95
N PHE A 169 -22.46 -6.07 -32.55
CA PHE A 169 -22.64 -6.73 -33.85
C PHE A 169 -21.74 -7.97 -33.94
N ALA A 170 -22.29 -9.09 -34.41
CA ALA A 170 -21.56 -10.29 -34.76
C ALA A 170 -22.23 -10.97 -35.98
N ALA A 171 -21.49 -11.13 -37.08
CA ALA A 171 -21.98 -11.79 -38.28
C ALA A 171 -20.85 -12.58 -38.97
N ARG A 172 -21.23 -13.58 -39.80
CA ARG A 172 -20.32 -14.18 -40.78
C ARG A 172 -20.35 -13.35 -42.06
N SER A 173 -19.20 -13.03 -42.59
CA SER A 173 -19.02 -12.48 -43.95
C SER A 173 -18.90 -13.58 -44.96
#